data_da50d553d7e652df7568b9a4625163ae
#
_entry.id   da50d553d7e652df7568b9a4625163ae
#
_cell.length_a   1.000
_cell.length_b   1.000
_cell.length_c   1.000
_cell.angle_alpha   90.00
_cell.angle_beta   90.00
_cell.angle_gamma   90.00
#
_symmetry.space_group_name_H-M   'P 1'
#
loop_
_entity.id
_entity.type
_entity.pdbx_description
1 polymer ?
#
loop_
_entity_poly.entity_id
_entity_poly.type
_entity_poly.pdbx_seq_one_letter_code
_entity_poly.pdbx_strand_id
1 'polypeptide(L)'
;MTQARQGNSIKEFEFTIRDFERVRSLIYRRAGIALAESKQEMVYSRLARRLRATGITSFVTYLDELEGGGNDSEWEAFTNALTTNLTSFFREAHHFPILAEHVAKLKAKGSGQIEVWCSASSTGEEPYSIAITLCEAFGTLTPPAHVIATDIDTNVLNVGARGVYPMERVEKLAPERAKRFFLRGKGEQEGLVRVRPELQKMVTFKQLNLLSDDWPVSGPYDVIFCRNVMIYFDKPTQGKILSRFAPLMKPDGLLFAGHSENFLYVTDAFKLRGKTVYELDPQGGGKRPPSLSRQA
;
A
#
# COMPACT_ATOMS: atom_id res chain seq x y z
N MET A 1 -24.09 -7.79 -41.66
CA MET A 1 -22.64 -7.52 -41.48
C MET A 1 -22.48 -6.09 -41.00
N THR A 2 -22.43 -5.90 -39.68
CA THR A 2 -22.32 -4.58 -39.08
C THR A 2 -20.91 -4.46 -38.49
N GLN A 3 -20.03 -3.76 -39.19
CA GLN A 3 -18.68 -3.46 -38.71
C GLN A 3 -18.79 -2.52 -37.52
N ALA A 4 -18.36 -2.97 -36.36
CA ALA A 4 -18.14 -2.14 -35.18
C ALA A 4 -17.05 -1.12 -35.50
N ARG A 5 -17.40 0.16 -35.61
CA ARG A 5 -16.47 1.28 -35.67
C ARG A 5 -15.72 1.34 -34.34
N GLN A 6 -14.46 0.89 -34.31
CA GLN A 6 -13.51 1.27 -33.28
C GLN A 6 -13.30 2.78 -33.37
N GLY A 7 -13.86 3.52 -32.44
CA GLY A 7 -13.65 4.95 -32.30
C GLY A 7 -12.19 5.18 -31.87
N ASN A 8 -11.37 5.54 -32.85
CA ASN A 8 -10.01 6.06 -32.61
C ASN A 8 -10.22 7.49 -32.03
N SER A 9 -10.30 7.63 -30.71
CA SER A 9 -10.28 8.93 -30.08
C SER A 9 -8.92 9.56 -30.38
N ILE A 10 -8.91 10.68 -31.10
CA ILE A 10 -7.70 11.44 -31.38
C ILE A 10 -7.08 11.79 -30.03
N LYS A 11 -5.88 11.24 -29.76
CA LYS A 11 -5.14 11.55 -28.53
C LYS A 11 -4.69 13.02 -28.60
N GLU A 12 -4.87 13.73 -27.50
CA GLU A 12 -4.49 15.15 -27.38
C GLU A 12 -2.97 15.35 -27.52
N PHE A 13 -2.20 14.41 -26.98
CA PHE A 13 -0.74 14.39 -27.07
C PHE A 13 -0.30 13.12 -27.80
N GLU A 14 0.72 13.23 -28.62
CA GLU A 14 1.38 12.06 -29.21
C GLU A 14 2.03 11.24 -28.11
N PHE A 15 1.76 9.92 -28.08
CA PHE A 15 2.32 8.98 -27.12
C PHE A 15 2.70 7.69 -27.83
N THR A 16 3.99 7.52 -28.04
CA THR A 16 4.57 6.40 -28.77
C THR A 16 4.88 5.21 -27.86
N ILE A 17 5.12 4.04 -28.45
CA ILE A 17 5.65 2.88 -27.71
C ILE A 17 6.98 3.24 -27.02
N ARG A 18 7.83 4.04 -27.66
CA ARG A 18 9.11 4.48 -27.09
C ARG A 18 8.91 5.33 -25.84
N ASP A 19 7.93 6.22 -25.82
CA ASP A 19 7.60 7.02 -24.63
C ASP A 19 7.08 6.12 -23.51
N PHE A 20 6.24 5.15 -23.83
CA PHE A 20 5.76 4.17 -22.87
C PHE A 20 6.90 3.36 -22.23
N GLU A 21 7.86 2.88 -23.03
CA GLU A 21 9.03 2.14 -22.49
C GLU A 21 9.91 3.03 -21.60
N ARG A 22 10.07 4.32 -21.93
CA ARG A 22 10.74 5.28 -21.06
C ARG A 22 10.01 5.42 -19.73
N VAL A 23 8.69 5.59 -19.75
CA VAL A 23 7.87 5.65 -18.52
C VAL A 23 8.02 4.38 -17.68
N ARG A 24 7.97 3.20 -18.30
CA ARG A 24 8.20 1.91 -17.63
C ARG A 24 9.55 1.88 -16.92
N SER A 25 10.59 2.26 -17.61
CA SER A 25 11.96 2.31 -17.08
C SER A 25 12.08 3.28 -15.90
N LEU A 26 11.50 4.48 -16.03
CA LEU A 26 11.54 5.52 -15.01
C LEU A 26 10.83 5.10 -13.73
N ILE A 27 9.59 4.63 -13.84
CA ILE A 27 8.81 4.23 -12.66
C ILE A 27 9.38 2.97 -12.01
N TYR A 28 9.95 2.04 -12.79
CA TYR A 28 10.62 0.87 -12.26
C TYR A 28 11.86 1.27 -11.44
N ARG A 29 12.72 2.15 -11.97
CA ARG A 29 13.90 2.64 -11.24
C ARG A 29 13.51 3.42 -9.97
N ARG A 30 12.43 4.21 -10.03
CA ARG A 30 12.01 5.08 -8.92
C ARG A 30 11.26 4.33 -7.82
N ALA A 31 10.36 3.45 -8.19
CA ALA A 31 9.39 2.82 -7.29
C ALA A 31 9.31 1.29 -7.40
N GLY A 32 10.11 0.65 -8.27
CA GLY A 32 10.05 -0.79 -8.52
C GLY A 32 8.79 -1.27 -9.22
N ILE A 33 7.94 -0.36 -9.67
CA ILE A 33 6.66 -0.70 -10.28
C ILE A 33 6.90 -1.26 -11.68
N ALA A 34 6.63 -2.55 -11.86
CA ALA A 34 6.70 -3.22 -13.15
C ALA A 34 5.38 -3.06 -13.91
N LEU A 35 5.33 -2.14 -14.87
CA LEU A 35 4.17 -1.91 -15.71
C LEU A 35 4.10 -2.92 -16.85
N ALA A 36 2.98 -3.67 -16.95
CA ALA A 36 2.72 -4.54 -18.09
C ALA A 36 2.42 -3.72 -19.36
N GLU A 37 2.75 -4.28 -20.54
CA GLU A 37 2.50 -3.64 -21.85
C GLU A 37 1.04 -3.21 -22.04
N SER A 38 0.09 -4.00 -21.54
CA SER A 38 -1.34 -3.71 -21.59
C SER A 38 -1.76 -2.44 -20.84
N LYS A 39 -0.85 -1.79 -20.09
CA LYS A 39 -1.13 -0.57 -19.30
C LYS A 39 -0.87 0.73 -20.07
N GLN A 40 -0.51 0.68 -21.35
CA GLN A 40 -0.17 1.86 -22.15
C GLN A 40 -1.27 2.93 -22.12
N GLU A 41 -2.54 2.56 -22.31
CA GLU A 41 -3.67 3.52 -22.31
C GLU A 41 -3.91 4.13 -20.92
N MET A 42 -3.75 3.34 -19.87
CA MET A 42 -3.82 3.85 -18.48
C MET A 42 -2.71 4.88 -18.23
N VAL A 43 -1.48 4.57 -18.62
CA VAL A 43 -0.32 5.46 -18.47
C VAL A 43 -0.56 6.75 -19.23
N TYR A 44 -0.98 6.66 -20.50
CA TYR A 44 -1.35 7.82 -21.31
C TYR A 44 -2.37 8.70 -20.59
N SER A 45 -3.50 8.13 -20.20
CA SER A 45 -4.59 8.87 -19.55
C SER A 45 -4.14 9.60 -18.28
N ARG A 46 -3.30 8.96 -17.49
CA ARG A 46 -2.81 9.50 -16.22
C ARG A 46 -1.76 10.59 -16.42
N LEU A 47 -0.78 10.36 -17.29
CA LEU A 47 0.28 11.32 -17.54
C LEU A 47 -0.16 12.50 -18.42
N ALA A 48 -1.14 12.34 -19.31
CA ALA A 48 -1.75 13.47 -20.03
C ALA A 48 -2.31 14.54 -19.06
N ARG A 49 -2.80 14.13 -17.88
CA ARG A 49 -3.19 15.08 -16.83
C ARG A 49 -1.99 15.85 -16.27
N ARG A 50 -0.83 15.20 -16.19
CA ARG A 50 0.41 15.86 -15.75
C ARG A 50 0.88 16.88 -16.77
N LEU A 51 0.88 16.53 -18.06
CA LEU A 51 1.22 17.44 -19.12
C LEU A 51 0.36 18.72 -19.06
N ARG A 52 -0.96 18.57 -18.92
CA ARG A 52 -1.85 19.72 -18.74
C ARG A 52 -1.52 20.56 -17.51
N ALA A 53 -1.22 19.91 -16.38
CA ALA A 53 -0.93 20.59 -15.12
C ALA A 53 0.41 21.36 -15.16
N THR A 54 1.40 20.86 -15.92
CA THR A 54 2.71 21.51 -16.09
C THR A 54 2.75 22.48 -17.28
N GLY A 55 1.73 22.45 -18.17
CA GLY A 55 1.73 23.22 -19.41
C GLY A 55 2.65 22.66 -20.51
N ILE A 56 3.24 21.48 -20.31
CA ILE A 56 4.08 20.80 -21.29
C ILE A 56 3.20 20.11 -22.32
N THR A 57 3.54 20.26 -23.61
CA THR A 57 2.70 19.77 -24.71
C THR A 57 3.21 18.48 -25.35
N SER A 58 4.31 17.93 -24.88
CA SER A 58 4.96 16.74 -25.45
C SER A 58 5.42 15.78 -24.37
N PHE A 59 5.14 14.48 -24.53
CA PHE A 59 5.68 13.44 -23.65
C PHE A 59 7.20 13.37 -23.71
N VAL A 60 7.80 13.58 -24.88
CA VAL A 60 9.27 13.59 -25.02
C VAL A 60 9.86 14.68 -24.13
N THR A 61 9.38 15.92 -24.23
CA THR A 61 9.85 17.04 -23.40
C THR A 61 9.64 16.77 -21.91
N TYR A 62 8.46 16.27 -21.54
CA TYR A 62 8.14 15.94 -20.15
C TYR A 62 9.10 14.90 -19.56
N LEU A 63 9.36 13.84 -20.31
CA LEU A 63 10.27 12.77 -19.86
C LEU A 63 11.74 13.24 -19.85
N ASP A 64 12.14 14.10 -20.79
CA ASP A 64 13.49 14.70 -20.82
C ASP A 64 13.72 15.58 -19.58
N GLU A 65 12.73 16.37 -19.19
CA GLU A 65 12.81 17.20 -17.98
C GLU A 65 12.90 16.33 -16.70
N LEU A 66 12.12 15.25 -16.62
CA LEU A 66 12.23 14.32 -15.49
C LEU A 66 13.62 13.65 -15.43
N GLU A 67 14.16 13.19 -16.57
CA GLU A 67 15.47 12.53 -16.62
C GLU A 67 16.63 13.52 -16.43
N GLY A 68 16.45 14.77 -16.83
CA GLY A 68 17.45 15.85 -16.70
C GLY A 68 17.65 16.40 -15.29
N GLY A 69 17.07 15.78 -14.27
CA GLY A 69 17.16 16.26 -12.88
C GLY A 69 15.97 17.13 -12.50
N GLY A 70 14.80 16.86 -13.06
CA GLY A 70 13.55 17.55 -12.81
C GLY A 70 13.22 17.70 -11.33
N ASN A 71 12.39 18.68 -11.05
CA ASN A 71 11.92 19.06 -9.71
C ASN A 71 11.40 17.83 -8.94
N ASP A 72 11.84 17.63 -7.70
CA ASP A 72 11.39 16.54 -6.81
C ASP A 72 9.88 16.47 -6.69
N SER A 73 9.17 17.60 -6.71
CA SER A 73 7.72 17.66 -6.70
C SER A 73 7.08 17.06 -7.96
N GLU A 74 7.72 17.20 -9.12
CA GLU A 74 7.20 16.58 -10.35
C GLU A 74 7.51 15.08 -10.40
N TRP A 75 8.65 14.63 -9.89
CA TRP A 75 8.91 13.21 -9.65
C TRP A 75 7.89 12.56 -8.73
N GLU A 76 7.50 13.25 -7.67
CA GLU A 76 6.44 12.80 -6.77
C GLU A 76 5.10 12.72 -7.51
N ALA A 77 4.72 13.77 -8.24
CA ALA A 77 3.48 13.81 -9.00
C ALA A 77 3.44 12.74 -10.11
N PHE A 78 4.56 12.48 -10.79
CA PHE A 78 4.70 11.39 -11.75
C PHE A 78 4.50 10.03 -11.09
N THR A 79 5.13 9.80 -9.94
CA THR A 79 4.99 8.54 -9.18
C THR A 79 3.55 8.35 -8.74
N ASN A 80 2.94 9.35 -8.11
CA ASN A 80 1.56 9.34 -7.64
C ASN A 80 0.56 9.09 -8.79
N ALA A 81 0.83 9.64 -9.97
CA ALA A 81 -0.02 9.42 -11.14
C ALA A 81 -0.01 7.94 -11.60
N LEU A 82 1.06 7.21 -11.37
CA LEU A 82 1.22 5.83 -11.85
C LEU A 82 0.90 4.76 -10.80
N THR A 83 0.76 5.13 -9.54
CA THR A 83 0.34 4.21 -8.47
C THR A 83 -1.09 3.72 -8.67
N THR A 84 -1.41 2.54 -8.14
CA THR A 84 -2.77 1.99 -8.17
C THR A 84 -3.23 1.75 -6.74
N ASN A 85 -4.23 2.52 -6.32
CA ASN A 85 -4.62 2.69 -4.92
C ASN A 85 -6.00 2.06 -4.59
N LEU A 86 -6.30 0.90 -5.19
CA LEU A 86 -7.57 0.20 -4.90
C LEU A 86 -7.54 -0.41 -3.50
N THR A 87 -8.39 0.10 -2.62
CA THR A 87 -8.54 -0.37 -1.24
C THR A 87 -9.98 -0.26 -0.77
N SER A 88 -10.32 -0.92 0.33
CA SER A 88 -11.61 -0.81 1.01
C SER A 88 -11.47 -1.19 2.48
N PHE A 89 -12.38 -0.71 3.32
CA PHE A 89 -12.46 -1.15 4.70
C PHE A 89 -12.65 -2.67 4.78
N PHE A 90 -11.87 -3.31 5.65
CA PHE A 90 -11.88 -4.77 5.87
C PHE A 90 -11.70 -5.61 4.60
N ARG A 91 -10.95 -5.11 3.61
CA ARG A 91 -10.56 -5.91 2.45
C ARG A 91 -9.88 -7.19 2.91
N GLU A 92 -10.28 -8.36 2.29
CA GLU A 92 -9.85 -9.69 2.72
C GLU A 92 -10.14 -9.93 4.22
N ALA A 93 -11.41 -9.85 4.55
CA ALA A 93 -11.95 -9.79 5.92
C ALA A 93 -11.45 -10.90 6.86
N HIS A 94 -10.99 -12.04 6.32
CA HIS A 94 -10.47 -13.18 7.07
C HIS A 94 -9.17 -12.88 7.85
N HIS A 95 -8.45 -11.81 7.54
CA HIS A 95 -7.25 -11.40 8.25
C HIS A 95 -7.54 -10.78 9.62
N PHE A 96 -8.64 -10.05 9.76
CA PHE A 96 -8.93 -9.30 10.98
C PHE A 96 -9.28 -10.17 12.19
N PRO A 97 -10.02 -11.31 12.06
CA PRO A 97 -10.15 -12.27 13.15
C PRO A 97 -8.80 -12.86 13.60
N ILE A 98 -7.87 -13.13 12.67
CA ILE A 98 -6.53 -13.62 13.01
C ILE A 98 -5.74 -12.55 13.78
N LEU A 99 -5.83 -11.28 13.33
CA LEU A 99 -5.25 -10.16 14.06
C LEU A 99 -5.82 -10.05 15.48
N ALA A 100 -7.15 -10.10 15.62
CA ALA A 100 -7.82 -10.02 16.92
C ALA A 100 -7.39 -11.16 17.88
N GLU A 101 -7.30 -12.40 17.38
CA GLU A 101 -6.80 -13.55 18.14
C GLU A 101 -5.35 -13.36 18.56
N HIS A 102 -4.49 -12.88 17.67
CA HIS A 102 -3.08 -12.63 17.98
C HIS A 102 -2.94 -11.55 19.07
N VAL A 103 -3.65 -10.43 18.92
CA VAL A 103 -3.68 -9.34 19.91
C VAL A 103 -4.20 -9.81 21.27
N ALA A 104 -5.23 -10.66 21.29
CA ALA A 104 -5.73 -11.26 22.55
C ALA A 104 -4.64 -12.10 23.25
N LYS A 105 -3.84 -12.85 22.49
CA LYS A 105 -2.70 -13.62 23.03
C LYS A 105 -1.61 -12.70 23.59
N LEU A 106 -1.27 -11.63 22.88
CA LEU A 106 -0.29 -10.64 23.35
C LEU A 106 -0.77 -9.94 24.63
N LYS A 107 -2.04 -9.54 24.67
CA LYS A 107 -2.68 -8.98 25.88
C LYS A 107 -2.60 -9.93 27.06
N ALA A 108 -2.91 -11.23 26.87
CA ALA A 108 -2.84 -12.24 27.91
C ALA A 108 -1.41 -12.48 28.43
N LYS A 109 -0.37 -12.29 27.61
CA LYS A 109 1.04 -12.33 27.99
C LYS A 109 1.50 -11.06 28.75
N GLY A 110 0.65 -10.05 28.91
CA GLY A 110 1.04 -8.77 29.50
C GLY A 110 1.91 -7.90 28.60
N SER A 111 1.85 -8.10 27.28
CA SER A 111 2.53 -7.22 26.35
C SER A 111 2.10 -5.78 26.55
N GLY A 112 3.04 -4.86 26.50
CA GLY A 112 2.77 -3.43 26.62
C GLY A 112 1.99 -2.87 25.43
N GLN A 113 2.49 -1.81 24.81
CA GLN A 113 1.90 -1.24 23.62
C GLN A 113 2.03 -2.19 22.42
N ILE A 114 0.94 -2.35 21.67
CA ILE A 114 0.90 -3.12 20.43
C ILE A 114 1.34 -2.21 19.27
N GLU A 115 2.39 -2.60 18.59
CA GLU A 115 2.94 -1.87 17.45
C GLU A 115 2.61 -2.57 16.13
N VAL A 116 1.89 -1.89 15.24
CA VAL A 116 1.49 -2.41 13.93
C VAL A 116 2.02 -1.50 12.83
N TRP A 117 2.57 -2.09 11.78
CA TRP A 117 2.95 -1.38 10.57
C TRP A 117 2.12 -1.83 9.38
N CYS A 118 1.42 -0.90 8.73
CA CYS A 118 0.75 -1.06 7.44
C CYS A 118 1.63 -0.41 6.36
N SER A 119 2.32 -1.23 5.56
CA SER A 119 3.41 -0.78 4.68
C SER A 119 2.96 -0.22 3.33
N ALA A 120 1.68 -0.38 2.97
CA ALA A 120 1.06 0.16 1.75
C ALA A 120 -0.39 0.55 2.08
N SER A 121 -0.54 1.70 2.74
CA SER A 121 -1.79 2.10 3.39
C SER A 121 -2.86 2.65 2.44
N SER A 122 -2.46 3.04 1.22
CA SER A 122 -3.36 3.69 0.27
C SER A 122 -4.13 4.84 0.95
N THR A 123 -5.42 4.99 0.68
CA THR A 123 -6.28 6.03 1.23
C THR A 123 -6.71 5.81 2.70
N GLY A 124 -6.12 4.84 3.40
CA GLY A 124 -6.24 4.70 4.85
C GLY A 124 -7.28 3.70 5.34
N GLU A 125 -8.05 3.06 4.46
CA GLU A 125 -9.07 2.08 4.86
C GLU A 125 -8.47 0.87 5.59
N GLU A 126 -7.29 0.40 5.17
CA GLU A 126 -6.61 -0.72 5.82
C GLU A 126 -6.10 -0.34 7.22
N PRO A 127 -5.28 0.71 7.43
CA PRO A 127 -4.84 1.06 8.78
C PRO A 127 -5.99 1.40 9.72
N TYR A 128 -7.08 1.99 9.25
CA TYR A 128 -8.25 2.19 10.10
C TYR A 128 -9.03 0.90 10.37
N SER A 129 -9.05 -0.08 9.47
CA SER A 129 -9.60 -1.41 9.75
C SER A 129 -8.79 -2.15 10.80
N ILE A 130 -7.46 -2.01 10.78
CA ILE A 130 -6.56 -2.48 11.82
C ILE A 130 -6.90 -1.79 13.16
N ALA A 131 -6.96 -0.46 13.17
CA ALA A 131 -7.28 0.32 14.36
C ALA A 131 -8.65 -0.07 14.98
N ILE A 132 -9.68 -0.24 14.15
CA ILE A 132 -10.99 -0.73 14.58
C ILE A 132 -10.87 -2.11 15.24
N THR A 133 -10.13 -3.04 14.63
CA THR A 133 -9.92 -4.38 15.16
C THR A 133 -9.22 -4.35 16.51
N LEU A 134 -8.21 -3.49 16.68
CA LEU A 134 -7.53 -3.27 17.95
C LEU A 134 -8.49 -2.72 19.01
N CYS A 135 -9.30 -1.73 18.69
CA CYS A 135 -10.32 -1.18 19.59
C CYS A 135 -11.35 -2.25 20.03
N GLU A 136 -11.77 -3.11 19.10
CA GLU A 136 -12.69 -4.21 19.39
C GLU A 136 -12.05 -5.26 20.31
N ALA A 137 -10.80 -5.66 20.05
CA ALA A 137 -10.05 -6.63 20.85
C ALA A 137 -9.79 -6.16 22.29
N PHE A 138 -9.59 -4.87 22.50
CA PHE A 138 -9.40 -4.29 23.82
C PHE A 138 -10.71 -3.81 24.48
N GLY A 139 -11.81 -3.69 23.74
CA GLY A 139 -13.09 -3.20 24.23
C GLY A 139 -13.14 -1.70 24.50
N THR A 140 -12.18 -0.92 23.96
CA THR A 140 -12.04 0.54 24.18
C THR A 140 -11.72 1.26 22.87
N LEU A 141 -11.99 2.57 22.79
CA LEU A 141 -11.59 3.41 21.66
C LEU A 141 -10.13 3.89 21.75
N THR A 142 -9.48 3.68 22.88
CA THR A 142 -8.10 4.08 23.16
C THR A 142 -7.28 2.91 23.69
N PRO A 143 -7.12 1.82 22.90
CA PRO A 143 -6.28 0.71 23.29
C PRO A 143 -4.80 1.16 23.39
N PRO A 144 -3.97 0.47 24.18
CA PRO A 144 -2.53 0.69 24.17
C PRO A 144 -1.93 0.12 22.88
N ALA A 145 -2.19 0.78 21.75
CA ALA A 145 -1.77 0.34 20.43
C ALA A 145 -1.47 1.54 19.53
N HIS A 146 -0.55 1.33 18.61
CA HIS A 146 -0.17 2.31 17.59
C HIS A 146 -0.05 1.65 16.22
N VAL A 147 -0.50 2.34 15.19
CA VAL A 147 -0.42 1.89 13.80
C VAL A 147 0.39 2.89 13.00
N ILE A 148 1.54 2.47 12.48
CA ILE A 148 2.26 3.24 11.47
C ILE A 148 1.70 2.82 10.10
N ALA A 149 1.26 3.80 9.32
CA ALA A 149 0.71 3.63 7.98
C ALA A 149 1.61 4.32 6.97
N THR A 150 2.17 3.58 6.04
CA THR A 150 3.09 4.14 5.04
C THR A 150 2.59 3.88 3.63
N ASP A 151 2.91 4.80 2.73
CA ASP A 151 2.69 4.66 1.29
C ASP A 151 3.70 5.51 0.53
N ILE A 152 3.94 5.20 -0.74
CA ILE A 152 4.78 6.04 -1.60
C ILE A 152 4.01 7.26 -2.10
N ASP A 153 2.68 7.16 -2.25
CA ASP A 153 1.78 8.18 -2.81
C ASP A 153 1.31 9.14 -1.72
N THR A 154 1.83 10.35 -1.74
CA THR A 154 1.49 11.40 -0.77
C THR A 154 0.03 11.87 -0.85
N ASN A 155 -0.61 11.78 -2.02
CA ASN A 155 -2.02 12.15 -2.16
C ASN A 155 -2.91 11.21 -1.35
N VAL A 156 -2.65 9.90 -1.38
CA VAL A 156 -3.45 8.92 -0.63
C VAL A 156 -3.16 9.01 0.87
N LEU A 157 -1.92 9.28 1.27
CA LEU A 157 -1.57 9.54 2.67
C LEU A 157 -2.35 10.74 3.23
N ASN A 158 -2.48 11.82 2.45
CA ASN A 158 -3.26 12.99 2.82
C ASN A 158 -4.76 12.68 2.99
N VAL A 159 -5.33 11.78 2.16
CA VAL A 159 -6.70 11.29 2.33
C VAL A 159 -6.83 10.50 3.64
N GLY A 160 -5.92 9.55 3.87
CA GLY A 160 -5.88 8.75 5.09
C GLY A 160 -5.75 9.60 6.35
N ALA A 161 -4.83 10.56 6.36
CA ALA A 161 -4.60 11.44 7.50
C ALA A 161 -5.84 12.30 7.85
N ARG A 162 -6.60 12.76 6.85
CA ARG A 162 -7.87 13.46 7.08
C ARG A 162 -8.95 12.53 7.63
N GLY A 163 -8.92 11.24 7.27
CA GLY A 163 -9.87 10.23 7.71
C GLY A 163 -11.33 10.54 7.34
N VAL A 164 -11.56 11.23 6.22
CA VAL A 164 -12.89 11.62 5.72
C VAL A 164 -13.16 10.86 4.43
N TYR A 165 -14.29 10.18 4.38
CA TYR A 165 -14.67 9.30 3.27
C TYR A 165 -16.11 9.53 2.83
N PRO A 166 -16.47 9.29 1.55
CA PRO A 166 -17.84 9.14 1.14
C PRO A 166 -18.53 8.04 1.95
N MET A 167 -19.81 8.24 2.29
CA MET A 167 -20.61 7.29 3.10
C MET A 167 -20.63 5.88 2.49
N GLU A 168 -20.66 5.77 1.18
CA GLU A 168 -20.65 4.51 0.43
C GLU A 168 -19.45 3.61 0.76
N ARG A 169 -18.32 4.19 1.22
CA ARG A 169 -17.13 3.44 1.63
C ARG A 169 -17.36 2.60 2.88
N VAL A 170 -18.30 2.99 3.74
CA VAL A 170 -18.61 2.32 5.01
C VAL A 170 -19.93 1.56 4.98
N GLU A 171 -20.71 1.63 3.92
CA GLU A 171 -22.04 0.97 3.81
C GLU A 171 -21.98 -0.54 3.95
N LYS A 172 -20.86 -1.16 3.57
CA LYS A 172 -20.66 -2.61 3.70
C LYS A 172 -20.25 -3.05 5.11
N LEU A 173 -19.98 -2.11 6.01
CA LEU A 173 -19.69 -2.43 7.41
C LEU A 173 -20.98 -2.77 8.16
N ALA A 174 -20.87 -3.63 9.17
CA ALA A 174 -21.97 -3.82 10.10
C ALA A 174 -22.42 -2.46 10.68
N PRO A 175 -23.74 -2.16 10.73
CA PRO A 175 -24.24 -0.86 11.15
C PRO A 175 -23.71 -0.40 12.50
N GLU A 176 -23.57 -1.31 13.46
CA GLU A 176 -23.04 -1.01 14.79
C GLU A 176 -21.57 -0.62 14.75
N ARG A 177 -20.77 -1.25 13.86
CA ARG A 177 -19.37 -0.90 13.65
C ARG A 177 -19.26 0.49 13.01
N ALA A 178 -20.04 0.77 11.97
CA ALA A 178 -20.06 2.08 11.32
C ALA A 178 -20.44 3.18 12.32
N LYS A 179 -21.49 3.00 13.11
CA LYS A 179 -21.95 3.94 14.16
C LYS A 179 -20.92 4.14 15.28
N ARG A 180 -20.23 3.07 15.67
CA ARG A 180 -19.25 3.12 16.77
C ARG A 180 -17.96 3.84 16.38
N PHE A 181 -17.48 3.69 15.14
CA PHE A 181 -16.14 4.14 14.75
C PHE A 181 -16.12 5.32 13.78
N PHE A 182 -17.30 5.74 13.26
CA PHE A 182 -17.39 6.86 12.34
C PHE A 182 -18.38 7.90 12.84
N LEU A 183 -18.12 9.15 12.48
CA LEU A 183 -19.00 10.29 12.69
C LEU A 183 -19.64 10.65 11.34
N ARG A 184 -20.97 10.75 11.30
CA ARG A 184 -21.69 11.13 10.10
C ARG A 184 -21.67 12.64 9.92
N GLY A 185 -21.36 13.09 8.70
CA GLY A 185 -21.43 14.49 8.31
C GLY A 185 -22.86 15.05 8.31
N LYS A 186 -22.98 16.33 8.56
CA LYS A 186 -24.25 17.09 8.55
C LYS A 186 -24.07 18.38 7.76
N GLY A 187 -25.16 18.94 7.21
CA GLY A 187 -25.12 20.17 6.42
C GLY A 187 -24.22 20.01 5.21
N GLU A 188 -23.27 20.88 5.04
CA GLU A 188 -22.30 20.86 3.91
C GLU A 188 -21.45 19.58 3.85
N GLN A 189 -21.37 18.82 4.92
CA GLN A 189 -20.66 17.53 4.98
C GLN A 189 -21.60 16.32 4.82
N GLU A 190 -22.86 16.53 4.40
CA GLU A 190 -23.81 15.44 4.15
C GLU A 190 -23.26 14.50 3.07
N GLY A 191 -23.48 13.20 3.26
CA GLY A 191 -22.89 12.16 2.38
C GLY A 191 -21.46 11.75 2.73
N LEU A 192 -20.82 12.41 3.70
CA LEU A 192 -19.50 12.06 4.19
C LEU A 192 -19.55 11.41 5.58
N VAL A 193 -18.52 10.63 5.86
CA VAL A 193 -18.22 10.10 7.20
C VAL A 193 -16.79 10.43 7.57
N ARG A 194 -16.55 10.64 8.85
CA ARG A 194 -15.20 10.85 9.39
C ARG A 194 -14.88 9.76 10.41
N VAL A 195 -13.70 9.19 10.31
CA VAL A 195 -13.14 8.31 11.35
C VAL A 195 -13.07 9.07 12.67
N ARG A 196 -13.44 8.44 13.80
CA ARG A 196 -13.38 9.10 15.11
C ARG A 196 -11.97 9.58 15.44
N PRO A 197 -11.84 10.75 16.11
CA PRO A 197 -10.55 11.30 16.46
C PRO A 197 -9.65 10.37 17.28
N GLU A 198 -10.24 9.50 18.09
CA GLU A 198 -9.51 8.51 18.90
C GLU A 198 -8.74 7.54 18.00
N LEU A 199 -9.35 7.04 16.93
CA LEU A 199 -8.70 6.17 15.96
C LEU A 199 -7.69 6.93 15.10
N GLN A 200 -8.01 8.19 14.73
CA GLN A 200 -7.07 9.01 13.97
C GLN A 200 -5.76 9.23 14.75
N LYS A 201 -5.85 9.46 16.07
CA LYS A 201 -4.66 9.63 16.94
C LYS A 201 -3.82 8.35 17.07
N MET A 202 -4.43 7.18 16.86
CA MET A 202 -3.74 5.90 16.93
C MET A 202 -2.95 5.60 15.64
N VAL A 203 -3.26 6.27 14.51
CA VAL A 203 -2.65 6.00 13.21
C VAL A 203 -1.73 7.16 12.81
N THR A 204 -0.47 6.86 12.55
CA THR A 204 0.51 7.83 12.03
C THR A 204 0.81 7.54 10.57
N PHE A 205 0.53 8.49 9.70
CA PHE A 205 0.81 8.38 8.26
C PHE A 205 2.19 8.96 7.94
N LYS A 206 2.99 8.22 7.16
CA LYS A 206 4.33 8.64 6.71
C LYS A 206 4.57 8.22 5.27
N GLN A 207 5.25 9.05 4.51
CA GLN A 207 5.72 8.65 3.18
C GLN A 207 6.84 7.63 3.30
N LEU A 208 6.77 6.57 2.51
CA LEU A 208 7.82 5.57 2.41
C LEU A 208 7.82 4.92 1.04
N ASN A 209 8.97 4.90 0.41
CA ASN A 209 9.25 4.03 -0.73
C ASN A 209 9.94 2.76 -0.22
N LEU A 210 9.33 1.59 -0.43
CA LEU A 210 9.89 0.30 -0.01
C LEU A 210 11.24 -0.03 -0.67
N LEU A 211 11.62 0.69 -1.74
CA LEU A 211 12.93 0.57 -2.37
C LEU A 211 14.00 1.49 -1.79
N SER A 212 13.63 2.51 -1.01
CA SER A 212 14.60 3.43 -0.41
C SER A 212 15.49 2.69 0.58
N ASP A 213 16.75 3.11 0.67
CA ASP A 213 17.70 2.55 1.64
C ASP A 213 17.28 2.85 3.07
N ASP A 214 16.79 4.07 3.31
CA ASP A 214 16.31 4.50 4.62
C ASP A 214 14.79 4.39 4.71
N TRP A 215 14.32 3.72 5.76
CA TRP A 215 12.91 3.65 6.10
C TRP A 215 12.63 4.47 7.37
N PRO A 216 11.68 5.43 7.33
CA PRO A 216 11.35 6.26 8.49
C PRO A 216 10.46 5.50 9.50
N VAL A 217 10.73 4.22 9.67
CA VAL A 217 10.02 3.30 10.56
C VAL A 217 11.03 2.50 11.38
N SER A 218 10.73 2.32 12.66
CA SER A 218 11.58 1.61 13.61
C SER A 218 10.76 0.59 14.37
N GLY A 219 11.10 -0.69 14.21
CA GLY A 219 10.47 -1.79 14.96
C GLY A 219 11.02 -1.88 16.41
N PRO A 220 10.78 -2.99 17.10
CA PRO A 220 10.14 -4.19 16.54
C PRO A 220 8.59 -4.12 16.58
N TYR A 221 7.96 -4.58 15.49
CA TYR A 221 6.50 -4.63 15.34
C TYR A 221 5.93 -5.98 15.78
N ASP A 222 4.76 -5.94 16.41
CA ASP A 222 3.95 -7.14 16.68
C ASP A 222 3.31 -7.67 15.40
N VAL A 223 2.99 -6.75 14.47
CA VAL A 223 2.32 -7.10 13.22
C VAL A 223 2.77 -6.18 12.09
N ILE A 224 3.04 -6.77 10.91
CA ILE A 224 3.23 -6.04 9.66
C ILE A 224 2.11 -6.45 8.69
N PHE A 225 1.42 -5.46 8.11
CA PHE A 225 0.54 -5.62 6.96
C PHE A 225 1.28 -5.16 5.71
N CYS A 226 1.56 -6.08 4.80
CA CYS A 226 2.14 -5.80 3.48
C CYS A 226 1.27 -6.49 2.43
N ARG A 227 0.16 -5.84 2.07
CA ARG A 227 -0.90 -6.45 1.28
C ARG A 227 -1.12 -5.72 -0.03
N ASN A 228 -1.23 -6.50 -1.11
CA ASN A 228 -1.57 -6.02 -2.44
C ASN A 228 -0.58 -4.97 -3.01
N VAL A 229 0.67 -5.03 -2.60
CA VAL A 229 1.76 -4.17 -3.05
C VAL A 229 2.93 -4.98 -3.64
N MET A 230 3.22 -6.16 -3.10
CA MET A 230 4.30 -7.02 -3.58
C MET A 230 4.06 -7.52 -5.02
N ILE A 231 2.81 -7.52 -5.47
CA ILE A 231 2.42 -7.86 -6.85
C ILE A 231 3.03 -6.93 -7.90
N TYR A 232 3.47 -5.74 -7.51
CA TYR A 232 4.09 -4.76 -8.41
C TYR A 232 5.61 -4.94 -8.53
N PHE A 233 6.22 -5.75 -7.66
CA PHE A 233 7.67 -5.97 -7.61
C PHE A 233 8.05 -7.32 -8.22
N ASP A 234 9.22 -7.37 -8.84
CA ASP A 234 9.82 -8.64 -9.25
C ASP A 234 10.31 -9.45 -8.04
N LYS A 235 10.60 -10.73 -8.24
CA LYS A 235 10.99 -11.65 -7.16
C LYS A 235 12.26 -11.23 -6.41
N PRO A 236 13.34 -10.76 -7.07
CA PRO A 236 14.51 -10.23 -6.37
C PRO A 236 14.19 -9.05 -5.47
N THR A 237 13.36 -8.12 -5.95
CA THR A 237 12.92 -6.94 -5.18
C THR A 237 12.04 -7.35 -3.99
N GLN A 238 11.10 -8.28 -4.18
CA GLN A 238 10.31 -8.85 -3.09
C GLN A 238 11.23 -9.45 -2.01
N GLY A 239 12.25 -10.21 -2.40
CA GLY A 239 13.21 -10.80 -1.47
C GLY A 239 13.97 -9.77 -0.65
N LYS A 240 14.43 -8.68 -1.29
CA LYS A 240 15.08 -7.56 -0.60
C LYS A 240 14.15 -6.89 0.42
N ILE A 241 12.90 -6.62 0.06
CA ILE A 241 11.93 -5.99 0.96
C ILE A 241 11.64 -6.92 2.16
N LEU A 242 11.38 -8.20 1.91
CA LEU A 242 11.08 -9.19 2.95
C LEU A 242 12.27 -9.38 3.92
N SER A 243 13.52 -9.38 3.41
CA SER A 243 14.71 -9.46 4.26
C SER A 243 14.86 -8.27 5.21
N ARG A 244 14.30 -7.11 4.83
CA ARG A 244 14.27 -5.91 5.68
C ARG A 244 13.12 -5.90 6.67
N PHE A 245 12.02 -6.61 6.39
CA PHE A 245 10.92 -6.77 7.34
C PHE A 245 11.29 -7.64 8.53
N ALA A 246 12.05 -8.74 8.29
CA ALA A 246 12.38 -9.70 9.31
C ALA A 246 13.00 -9.07 10.58
N PRO A 247 14.04 -8.22 10.52
CA PRO A 247 14.63 -7.60 11.71
C PRO A 247 13.72 -6.56 12.37
N LEU A 248 12.67 -6.09 11.69
CA LEU A 248 11.69 -5.14 12.23
C LEU A 248 10.50 -5.83 12.91
N MET A 249 10.48 -7.15 12.96
CA MET A 249 9.40 -7.92 13.61
C MET A 249 9.84 -8.47 14.96
N LYS A 250 8.91 -8.54 15.91
CA LYS A 250 9.08 -9.30 17.14
C LYS A 250 9.14 -10.80 16.82
N PRO A 251 9.81 -11.64 17.65
CA PRO A 251 9.94 -13.08 17.38
C PRO A 251 8.62 -13.83 17.18
N ASP A 252 7.54 -13.40 17.84
CA ASP A 252 6.19 -13.94 17.71
C ASP A 252 5.28 -13.07 16.82
N GLY A 253 5.87 -12.10 16.08
CA GLY A 253 5.15 -11.20 15.19
C GLY A 253 4.55 -11.88 13.97
N LEU A 254 3.50 -11.27 13.39
CA LEU A 254 2.83 -11.78 12.19
C LEU A 254 3.00 -10.81 11.00
N LEU A 255 3.25 -11.38 9.83
CA LEU A 255 3.23 -10.68 8.54
C LEU A 255 2.00 -11.10 7.75
N PHE A 256 1.15 -10.14 7.41
CA PHE A 256 -0.04 -10.34 6.57
C PHE A 256 0.25 -9.93 5.13
N ALA A 257 0.01 -10.82 4.17
CA ALA A 257 0.13 -10.59 2.74
C ALA A 257 -1.24 -10.63 2.05
N GLY A 258 -1.38 -10.02 0.86
CA GLY A 258 -2.60 -10.11 0.07
C GLY A 258 -2.81 -11.51 -0.52
N HIS A 259 -4.04 -11.83 -0.89
CA HIS A 259 -4.42 -13.18 -1.34
C HIS A 259 -3.66 -13.67 -2.58
N SER A 260 -3.19 -12.78 -3.44
CA SER A 260 -2.39 -13.10 -4.64
C SER A 260 -0.89 -13.11 -4.39
N GLU A 261 -0.44 -12.91 -3.15
CA GLU A 261 0.97 -12.78 -2.77
C GLU A 261 1.43 -14.05 -2.07
N ASN A 262 2.53 -14.64 -2.59
CA ASN A 262 3.13 -15.83 -2.03
C ASN A 262 4.64 -15.64 -1.87
N PHE A 263 5.12 -15.78 -0.63
CA PHE A 263 6.50 -15.53 -0.24
C PHE A 263 7.33 -16.81 -0.07
N LEU A 264 6.72 -18.00 -0.16
CA LEU A 264 7.37 -19.29 0.10
C LEU A 264 8.62 -19.56 -0.75
N TYR A 265 8.65 -18.99 -1.98
CA TYR A 265 9.77 -19.17 -2.91
C TYR A 265 10.62 -17.90 -3.07
N VAL A 266 10.41 -16.91 -2.20
CA VAL A 266 11.07 -15.60 -2.27
C VAL A 266 12.11 -15.45 -1.17
N THR A 267 11.84 -15.99 0.01
CA THR A 267 12.70 -15.87 1.20
C THR A 267 12.47 -17.04 2.16
N ASP A 268 13.53 -17.43 2.85
CA ASP A 268 13.47 -18.42 3.93
C ASP A 268 13.23 -17.77 5.31
N ALA A 269 13.18 -16.42 5.37
CA ALA A 269 12.99 -15.71 6.64
C ALA A 269 11.57 -15.88 7.22
N PHE A 270 10.62 -16.31 6.41
CA PHE A 270 9.22 -16.43 6.80
C PHE A 270 8.65 -17.79 6.45
N LYS A 271 7.84 -18.35 7.35
CA LYS A 271 7.05 -19.56 7.10
C LYS A 271 5.56 -19.22 7.07
N LEU A 272 4.82 -19.87 6.19
CA LEU A 272 3.37 -19.69 6.05
C LEU A 272 2.63 -20.37 7.22
N ARG A 273 1.85 -19.59 7.95
CA ARG A 273 0.94 -20.09 8.98
C ARG A 273 -0.41 -20.53 8.38
N GLY A 274 -0.80 -19.93 7.26
CA GLY A 274 -2.05 -20.18 6.53
C GLY A 274 -2.78 -18.87 6.19
N LYS A 275 -3.65 -18.90 5.18
CA LYS A 275 -4.46 -17.75 4.76
C LYS A 275 -3.62 -16.48 4.46
N THR A 276 -2.45 -16.66 3.82
CA THR A 276 -1.47 -15.59 3.52
C THR A 276 -0.96 -14.82 4.74
N VAL A 277 -0.95 -15.47 5.91
CA VAL A 277 -0.32 -14.96 7.14
C VAL A 277 0.97 -15.75 7.37
N TYR A 278 2.03 -15.03 7.64
CA TYR A 278 3.39 -15.55 7.85
C TYR A 278 3.90 -15.21 9.24
N GLU A 279 4.79 -16.03 9.75
CA GLU A 279 5.57 -15.78 10.96
C GLU A 279 7.06 -15.93 10.64
N LEU A 280 7.93 -15.37 11.48
CA LEU A 280 9.37 -15.54 11.30
C LEU A 280 9.72 -17.03 11.38
N ASP A 281 10.61 -17.48 10.49
CA ASP A 281 11.20 -18.80 10.60
C ASP A 281 12.54 -18.71 11.35
N PRO A 282 12.62 -19.22 12.60
CA PRO A 282 13.86 -19.19 13.38
C PRO A 282 15.01 -19.96 12.72
N GLN A 283 14.71 -20.89 11.82
CA GLN A 283 15.70 -21.71 11.11
C GLN A 283 16.09 -21.12 9.75
N GLY A 284 15.34 -20.14 9.24
CA GLY A 284 15.54 -19.57 7.90
C GLY A 284 16.67 -18.55 7.79
N GLY A 285 17.18 -18.02 8.89
CA GLY A 285 18.17 -16.93 8.92
C GLY A 285 19.58 -17.27 8.40
N GLY A 286 19.83 -18.46 7.88
CA GLY A 286 21.18 -18.94 7.54
C GLY A 286 21.42 -19.37 6.09
N LYS A 287 20.40 -19.44 5.24
CA LYS A 287 20.60 -19.90 3.86
C LYS A 287 20.60 -18.71 2.88
N ARG A 288 21.74 -18.54 2.19
CA ARG A 288 21.82 -17.65 1.02
C ARG A 288 20.76 -18.01 -0.01
N PRO A 289 20.13 -17.00 -0.68
CA PRO A 289 19.24 -17.30 -1.79
C PRO A 289 19.96 -18.16 -2.83
N PRO A 290 19.26 -19.12 -3.48
CA PRO A 290 19.87 -19.96 -4.51
C PRO A 290 20.44 -19.05 -5.59
N SER A 291 21.73 -19.22 -5.87
CA SER A 291 22.40 -18.57 -6.98
C SER A 291 21.68 -18.98 -8.26
N LEU A 292 21.11 -18.04 -8.97
CA LEU A 292 20.61 -18.25 -10.33
C LEU A 292 21.80 -18.71 -11.18
N SER A 293 21.90 -20.04 -11.40
CA SER A 293 22.78 -20.59 -12.40
C SER A 293 22.38 -20.01 -13.75
N ARG A 294 23.29 -19.26 -14.35
CA ARG A 294 23.22 -18.87 -15.75
C ARG A 294 23.04 -20.16 -16.58
N GLN A 295 21.89 -20.35 -17.15
CA GLN A 295 21.79 -21.25 -18.31
C GLN A 295 22.25 -20.47 -19.53
N ALA A 296 23.29 -21.02 -20.17
CA ALA A 296 23.92 -20.53 -21.39
C ALA A 296 22.97 -20.68 -22.61
#